data_bfa135bd8f63834b6aafd72645fdab34
#
_entry.id   bfa135bd8f63834b6aafd72645fdab34
#
_cell.length_a   1.000
_cell.length_b   1.000
_cell.length_c   1.000
_cell.angle_alpha   90.00
_cell.angle_beta   90.00
_cell.angle_gamma   90.00
#
_symmetry.space_group_name_H-M   'P 1'
#
loop_
_entity.id
_entity.type
_entity.pdbx_description
1 polymer ?
#
loop_
_entity_poly.entity_id
_entity_poly.type
_entity_poly.pdbx_seq_one_letter_code
_entity_poly.pdbx_strand_id
1 'polypeptide(L)'
;MQNLVNVLENLKTATKISDKTIILEGIQNPEHKRVLNFLGDPNQVIGLSTKKIQKAVEPVEHEFTLTELLDYLLVNNTGTDKEVGMVQHYLSQFDEHTKDVLAQVIGKSWTTTVGASLLNKVYGIDFIPVFDVQLAFPYEKKINSYKDDDVFVVTQKLDGFRAVIEVNGGKVMSVKTRKGKEINGLTELITDMDNVIDASLGHFIYDGELLLEDPENKWTSGERFQLTGQMISSEGECYGLGYHIFDALPYEEFKSGISKDTYITRRASYLETFTPGQLVRAIPVLGTADKAGIPAWSDYATERGFEGVMLNDPNARYETKRTKGLLKVKRMHTADLQVVGFEEAIDGKNRGGLKSLIVQLDENNTFNVSSGLTDELREDIWNNQEKYLGKIIEIKYFEETTNKDGGRSLRFPVVLGFRDDKTVEDINID
;
A
#
# COMPACT_ATOMS: atom_id res chain seq x y z
N MET A 1 6.38 26.20 -20.92
CA MET A 1 5.54 25.67 -19.82
C MET A 1 4.14 25.25 -20.30
N GLN A 2 3.42 26.09 -21.07
CA GLN A 2 2.06 25.79 -21.57
C GLN A 2 1.93 24.41 -22.25
N ASN A 3 2.91 23.99 -23.02
CA ASN A 3 2.88 22.68 -23.67
C ASN A 3 2.93 21.52 -22.66
N LEU A 4 3.66 21.65 -21.56
CA LEU A 4 3.67 20.66 -20.48
C LEU A 4 2.31 20.58 -19.79
N VAL A 5 1.72 21.74 -19.48
CA VAL A 5 0.38 21.80 -18.85
C VAL A 5 -0.65 21.10 -19.73
N ASN A 6 -0.68 21.40 -21.03
CA ASN A 6 -1.58 20.75 -21.97
C ASN A 6 -1.41 19.22 -22.02
N VAL A 7 -0.16 18.74 -22.00
CA VAL A 7 0.14 17.29 -21.95
C VAL A 7 -0.42 16.65 -20.68
N LEU A 8 -0.19 17.28 -19.53
CA LEU A 8 -0.65 16.76 -18.23
C LEU A 8 -2.19 16.72 -18.16
N GLU A 9 -2.85 17.75 -18.67
CA GLU A 9 -4.31 17.80 -18.72
C GLU A 9 -4.90 16.74 -19.68
N ASN A 10 -4.30 16.57 -20.85
CA ASN A 10 -4.69 15.53 -21.79
C ASN A 10 -4.54 14.13 -21.17
N LEU A 11 -3.47 13.86 -20.43
CA LEU A 11 -3.29 12.61 -19.69
C LEU A 11 -4.33 12.43 -18.58
N LYS A 12 -4.71 13.51 -17.89
CA LYS A 12 -5.72 13.49 -16.82
C LYS A 12 -7.11 13.22 -17.37
N THR A 13 -7.46 13.78 -18.52
CA THR A 13 -8.80 13.65 -19.15
C THR A 13 -8.94 12.37 -19.94
N ALA A 14 -7.86 11.79 -20.47
CA ALA A 14 -7.91 10.54 -21.19
C ALA A 14 -8.35 9.38 -20.28
N THR A 15 -9.41 8.67 -20.68
CA THR A 15 -9.97 7.56 -19.90
C THR A 15 -9.41 6.21 -20.31
N LYS A 16 -9.06 6.00 -21.59
CA LYS A 16 -8.56 4.74 -22.12
C LYS A 16 -7.03 4.68 -22.05
N ILE A 17 -6.49 3.50 -21.76
CA ILE A 17 -5.03 3.26 -21.76
C ILE A 17 -4.43 3.49 -23.15
N SER A 18 -5.14 3.13 -24.23
CA SER A 18 -4.70 3.40 -25.62
C SER A 18 -4.42 4.87 -25.87
N ASP A 19 -5.35 5.75 -25.44
CA ASP A 19 -5.25 7.18 -25.67
C ASP A 19 -4.09 7.78 -24.87
N LYS A 20 -3.92 7.34 -23.62
CA LYS A 20 -2.75 7.71 -22.79
C LYS A 20 -1.44 7.26 -23.42
N THR A 21 -1.40 6.06 -24.00
CA THR A 21 -0.21 5.53 -24.67
C THR A 21 0.18 6.45 -25.85
N ILE A 22 -0.79 6.83 -26.69
CA ILE A 22 -0.54 7.73 -27.83
C ILE A 22 -0.01 9.09 -27.37
N ILE A 23 -0.59 9.66 -26.30
CA ILE A 23 -0.12 10.94 -25.75
C ILE A 23 1.32 10.80 -25.25
N LEU A 24 1.65 9.72 -24.51
CA LEU A 24 2.98 9.48 -23.98
C LEU A 24 4.03 9.29 -25.09
N GLU A 25 3.71 8.48 -26.12
CA GLU A 25 4.60 8.24 -27.29
C GLU A 25 4.90 9.55 -28.05
N GLY A 26 3.95 10.50 -28.06
CA GLY A 26 4.13 11.81 -28.66
C GLY A 26 5.07 12.74 -27.89
N ILE A 27 5.41 12.44 -26.63
CA ILE A 27 6.27 13.30 -25.81
C ILE A 27 7.74 13.04 -26.14
N GLN A 28 8.36 14.01 -26.83
CA GLN A 28 9.80 13.96 -27.17
C GLN A 28 10.65 14.82 -26.22
N ASN A 29 10.07 15.87 -25.61
CA ASN A 29 10.78 16.80 -24.74
C ASN A 29 11.32 16.09 -23.48
N PRO A 30 12.65 16.12 -23.21
CA PRO A 30 13.26 15.49 -22.05
C PRO A 30 12.74 16.04 -20.70
N GLU A 31 12.44 17.35 -20.63
CA GLU A 31 11.91 17.98 -19.41
C GLU A 31 10.51 17.44 -19.09
N HIS A 32 9.64 17.26 -20.10
CA HIS A 32 8.34 16.66 -19.89
C HIS A 32 8.46 15.20 -19.40
N LYS A 33 9.39 14.44 -19.97
CA LYS A 33 9.68 13.07 -19.50
C LYS A 33 10.19 13.08 -18.07
N ARG A 34 11.07 14.04 -17.69
CA ARG A 34 11.55 14.18 -16.32
C ARG A 34 10.42 14.46 -15.33
N VAL A 35 9.45 15.33 -15.70
CA VAL A 35 8.26 15.60 -14.88
C VAL A 35 7.38 14.35 -14.74
N LEU A 36 7.19 13.59 -15.81
CA LEU A 36 6.43 12.33 -15.75
C LEU A 36 7.15 11.27 -14.89
N ASN A 37 8.47 11.21 -14.98
CA ASN A 37 9.29 10.37 -14.10
C ASN A 37 9.10 10.78 -12.63
N PHE A 38 9.21 12.09 -12.32
CA PHE A 38 8.98 12.60 -10.97
C PHE A 38 7.57 12.26 -10.45
N LEU A 39 6.53 12.44 -11.24
CA LEU A 39 5.15 12.10 -10.85
C LEU A 39 4.93 10.59 -10.70
N GLY A 40 5.55 9.79 -11.57
CA GLY A 40 5.36 8.35 -11.62
C GLY A 40 6.17 7.56 -10.59
N ASP A 41 7.27 8.12 -10.08
CA ASP A 41 8.15 7.47 -9.09
C ASP A 41 7.70 7.82 -7.66
N PRO A 42 7.14 6.88 -6.90
CA PRO A 42 6.70 7.14 -5.53
C PRO A 42 7.85 7.41 -4.55
N ASN A 43 9.09 7.08 -4.92
CA ASN A 43 10.27 7.27 -4.07
C ASN A 43 10.87 8.68 -4.20
N GLN A 44 10.52 9.44 -5.23
CA GLN A 44 10.93 10.83 -5.37
C GLN A 44 10.04 11.73 -4.48
N VAL A 45 10.48 12.01 -3.27
CA VAL A 45 9.75 12.79 -2.24
C VAL A 45 10.46 14.10 -1.99
N ILE A 46 9.71 15.21 -1.97
CA ILE A 46 10.26 16.58 -1.82
C ILE A 46 9.85 17.28 -0.51
N GLY A 47 9.16 16.60 0.40
CA GLY A 47 8.73 17.19 1.68
C GLY A 47 7.69 18.31 1.59
N LEU A 48 7.17 18.62 0.40
CA LEU A 48 6.18 19.67 0.15
C LEU A 48 4.85 19.03 -0.30
N SER A 49 3.75 19.54 0.24
CA SER A 49 2.40 19.29 -0.28
C SER A 49 1.85 20.52 -0.95
N THR A 50 0.87 20.39 -1.85
CA THR A 50 0.19 21.54 -2.48
C THR A 50 -0.33 22.53 -1.44
N LYS A 51 -0.91 22.04 -0.33
CA LYS A 51 -1.37 22.89 0.78
C LYS A 51 -0.21 23.66 1.44
N LYS A 52 0.97 23.05 1.55
CA LYS A 52 2.15 23.70 2.14
C LYS A 52 2.73 24.74 1.20
N ILE A 53 2.72 24.52 -0.12
CA ILE A 53 3.13 25.47 -1.15
C ILE A 53 2.23 26.74 -1.12
N GLN A 54 0.98 26.63 -0.73
CA GLN A 54 0.03 27.74 -0.64
C GLN A 54 0.13 28.55 0.67
N LYS A 55 1.00 28.14 1.60
CA LYS A 55 1.22 28.88 2.86
C LYS A 55 1.87 30.24 2.58
N ALA A 56 1.44 31.28 3.28
CA ALA A 56 2.06 32.60 3.16
C ALA A 56 3.48 32.57 3.77
N VAL A 57 4.47 32.75 2.89
CA VAL A 57 5.89 32.88 3.23
C VAL A 57 6.54 33.96 2.36
N GLU A 58 7.69 34.49 2.76
CA GLU A 58 8.45 35.40 1.93
C GLU A 58 9.04 34.66 0.73
N PRO A 59 8.81 35.12 -0.53
CA PRO A 59 9.42 34.52 -1.71
C PRO A 59 10.94 34.55 -1.62
N VAL A 60 11.57 33.46 -2.05
CA VAL A 60 13.04 33.36 -2.14
C VAL A 60 13.43 33.37 -3.62
N GLU A 61 14.05 34.46 -4.06
CA GLU A 61 14.48 34.61 -5.44
C GLU A 61 15.49 33.54 -5.86
N HIS A 62 15.21 32.89 -6.98
CA HIS A 62 16.07 31.90 -7.58
C HIS A 62 15.72 31.68 -9.05
N GLU A 63 16.76 31.52 -9.89
CA GLU A 63 16.61 31.23 -11.33
C GLU A 63 16.72 29.72 -11.57
N PHE A 64 15.62 28.99 -11.43
CA PHE A 64 15.50 27.57 -11.76
C PHE A 64 14.59 27.33 -12.97
N THR A 65 14.95 26.35 -13.80
CA THR A 65 13.97 25.62 -14.60
C THR A 65 13.13 24.71 -13.69
N LEU A 66 12.01 24.19 -14.20
CA LEU A 66 11.19 23.25 -13.41
C LEU A 66 11.98 22.01 -12.98
N THR A 67 12.78 21.46 -13.89
CA THR A 67 13.58 20.26 -13.62
C THR A 67 14.66 20.51 -12.58
N GLU A 68 15.36 21.64 -12.66
CA GLU A 68 16.36 22.04 -11.66
C GLU A 68 15.70 22.26 -10.28
N LEU A 69 14.53 22.89 -10.24
CA LEU A 69 13.78 23.07 -9.00
C LEU A 69 13.40 21.71 -8.39
N LEU A 70 12.87 20.77 -9.19
CA LEU A 70 12.53 19.42 -8.72
C LEU A 70 13.77 18.70 -8.19
N ASP A 71 14.89 18.77 -8.90
CA ASP A 71 16.14 18.12 -8.48
C ASP A 71 16.71 18.73 -7.19
N TYR A 72 16.63 20.07 -7.05
CA TYR A 72 16.98 20.74 -5.80
C TYR A 72 16.10 20.28 -4.62
N LEU A 73 14.78 20.21 -4.83
CA LEU A 73 13.81 19.80 -3.80
C LEU A 73 13.93 18.33 -3.41
N LEU A 74 14.39 17.46 -4.32
CA LEU A 74 14.66 16.05 -4.01
C LEU A 74 15.85 15.88 -3.07
N VAL A 75 16.86 16.74 -3.19
CA VAL A 75 18.03 16.75 -2.30
C VAL A 75 17.70 17.45 -0.98
N ASN A 76 16.90 18.53 -1.05
CA ASN A 76 16.51 19.36 0.10
C ASN A 76 15.03 19.11 0.45
N ASN A 77 14.70 17.87 0.82
CA ASN A 77 13.32 17.43 0.98
C ASN A 77 12.71 17.75 2.36
N THR A 78 13.25 18.72 3.08
CA THR A 78 12.78 19.12 4.41
C THR A 78 11.50 19.93 4.38
N GLY A 79 11.22 20.60 3.26
CA GLY A 79 10.01 21.41 3.05
C GLY A 79 9.89 22.56 4.03
N THR A 80 10.99 23.25 4.34
CA THR A 80 11.00 24.45 5.17
C THR A 80 10.38 25.65 4.44
N ASP A 81 10.19 26.76 5.14
CA ASP A 81 9.66 28.00 4.55
C ASP A 81 10.58 28.52 3.43
N LYS A 82 11.89 28.20 3.45
CA LYS A 82 12.82 28.50 2.35
C LYS A 82 12.44 27.78 1.07
N GLU A 83 12.24 26.46 1.10
CA GLU A 83 11.84 25.68 -0.09
C GLU A 83 10.45 26.11 -0.58
N VAL A 84 9.52 26.43 0.34
CA VAL A 84 8.21 27.00 -0.02
C VAL A 84 8.40 28.32 -0.77
N GLY A 85 9.22 29.25 -0.24
CA GLY A 85 9.49 30.54 -0.85
C GLY A 85 10.10 30.44 -2.22
N MET A 86 11.03 29.48 -2.45
CA MET A 86 11.63 29.20 -3.77
C MET A 86 10.58 28.71 -4.77
N VAL A 87 9.72 27.78 -4.35
CA VAL A 87 8.62 27.27 -5.20
C VAL A 87 7.64 28.40 -5.54
N GLN A 88 7.28 29.25 -4.60
CA GLN A 88 6.38 30.37 -4.84
C GLN A 88 6.99 31.40 -5.78
N HIS A 89 8.28 31.71 -5.63
CA HIS A 89 9.00 32.58 -6.57
C HIS A 89 8.97 32.00 -7.99
N TYR A 90 9.27 30.71 -8.14
CA TYR A 90 9.19 30.03 -9.44
C TYR A 90 7.78 30.11 -10.04
N LEU A 91 6.75 29.83 -9.23
CA LEU A 91 5.36 29.85 -9.68
C LEU A 91 4.87 31.26 -10.03
N SER A 92 5.41 32.33 -9.42
CA SER A 92 5.01 33.71 -9.66
C SER A 92 5.22 34.18 -11.11
N GLN A 93 6.03 33.46 -11.89
CA GLN A 93 6.36 33.77 -13.29
C GLN A 93 5.24 33.36 -14.27
N PHE A 94 4.20 32.65 -13.81
CA PHE A 94 3.17 32.06 -14.64
C PHE A 94 1.78 32.64 -14.32
N ASP A 95 0.84 32.45 -15.27
CA ASP A 95 -0.58 32.73 -15.06
C ASP A 95 -1.19 31.79 -14.00
N GLU A 96 -2.37 32.16 -13.44
CA GLU A 96 -2.98 31.43 -12.33
C GLU A 96 -3.28 29.97 -12.64
N HIS A 97 -3.70 29.65 -13.86
CA HIS A 97 -3.98 28.29 -14.27
C HIS A 97 -2.72 27.42 -14.28
N THR A 98 -1.66 27.94 -14.93
CA THR A 98 -0.34 27.29 -14.97
C THR A 98 0.25 27.11 -13.56
N LYS A 99 0.11 28.14 -12.70
CA LYS A 99 0.51 28.06 -11.28
C LYS A 99 -0.16 26.91 -10.55
N ASP A 100 -1.48 26.78 -10.70
CA ASP A 100 -2.25 25.75 -10.00
C ASP A 100 -1.82 24.35 -10.43
N VAL A 101 -1.66 24.13 -11.74
CA VAL A 101 -1.19 22.84 -12.27
C VAL A 101 0.21 22.53 -11.76
N LEU A 102 1.16 23.50 -11.84
CA LEU A 102 2.54 23.28 -11.39
C LEU A 102 2.64 23.09 -9.88
N ALA A 103 1.84 23.79 -9.08
CA ALA A 103 1.78 23.58 -7.63
C ALA A 103 1.32 22.15 -7.29
N GLN A 104 0.33 21.62 -8.02
CA GLN A 104 -0.11 20.24 -7.86
C GLN A 104 0.96 19.24 -8.35
N VAL A 105 1.67 19.52 -9.44
CA VAL A 105 2.79 18.70 -9.92
C VAL A 105 3.90 18.65 -8.87
N ILE A 106 4.39 19.81 -8.42
CA ILE A 106 5.46 19.90 -7.41
C ILE A 106 4.99 19.23 -6.11
N GLY A 107 3.79 19.52 -5.63
CA GLY A 107 3.19 18.91 -4.42
C GLY A 107 2.76 17.44 -4.57
N LYS A 108 3.01 16.82 -5.72
CA LYS A 108 2.62 15.42 -6.07
C LYS A 108 1.15 15.09 -5.84
N SER A 109 0.28 16.08 -5.93
CA SER A 109 -1.18 15.89 -5.88
C SER A 109 -1.82 15.80 -7.28
N TRP A 110 -1.06 16.11 -8.34
CA TRP A 110 -1.53 15.95 -9.71
C TRP A 110 -1.64 14.47 -10.08
N THR A 111 -2.83 14.03 -10.45
CA THR A 111 -3.09 12.65 -10.83
C THR A 111 -3.30 12.53 -12.34
N THR A 112 -2.40 11.85 -13.02
CA THR A 112 -2.54 11.52 -14.45
C THR A 112 -3.24 10.18 -14.68
N THR A 113 -3.49 9.40 -13.62
CA THR A 113 -3.88 7.99 -13.70
C THR A 113 -2.93 7.13 -14.56
N VAL A 114 -1.68 7.60 -14.74
CA VAL A 114 -0.59 6.93 -15.45
C VAL A 114 0.40 6.43 -14.39
N GLY A 115 0.47 5.12 -14.21
CA GLY A 115 1.40 4.50 -13.27
C GLY A 115 2.72 4.06 -13.91
N ALA A 116 3.67 3.64 -13.07
CA ALA A 116 4.99 3.16 -13.48
C ALA A 116 4.94 2.09 -14.59
N SER A 117 4.00 1.16 -14.52
CA SER A 117 3.84 0.11 -15.54
C SER A 117 3.60 0.64 -16.96
N LEU A 118 2.77 1.68 -17.12
CA LEU A 118 2.53 2.28 -18.44
C LEU A 118 3.71 3.14 -18.87
N LEU A 119 4.33 3.91 -17.97
CA LEU A 119 5.52 4.70 -18.26
C LEU A 119 6.68 3.81 -18.69
N ASN A 120 6.93 2.71 -17.99
CA ASN A 120 7.97 1.75 -18.34
C ASN A 120 7.69 1.02 -19.66
N LYS A 121 6.42 0.76 -19.97
CA LYS A 121 6.04 0.19 -21.27
C LYS A 121 6.37 1.12 -22.43
N VAL A 122 6.18 2.43 -22.25
CA VAL A 122 6.39 3.43 -23.31
C VAL A 122 7.85 3.88 -23.41
N TYR A 123 8.51 4.12 -22.28
CA TYR A 123 9.83 4.76 -22.24
C TYR A 123 10.99 3.80 -21.94
N GLY A 124 10.71 2.56 -21.61
CA GLY A 124 11.68 1.53 -21.24
C GLY A 124 11.57 1.09 -19.80
N ILE A 125 12.00 -0.15 -19.51
CA ILE A 125 11.74 -0.83 -18.24
C ILE A 125 12.32 -0.12 -17.01
N ASP A 126 13.36 0.69 -17.19
CA ASP A 126 14.05 1.40 -16.11
C ASP A 126 13.63 2.87 -16.00
N PHE A 127 12.63 3.32 -16.76
CA PHE A 127 12.19 4.71 -16.70
C PHE A 127 11.67 5.10 -15.32
N ILE A 128 10.88 4.24 -14.70
CA ILE A 128 10.54 4.31 -13.27
C ILE A 128 11.12 3.05 -12.61
N PRO A 129 12.04 3.19 -11.66
CA PRO A 129 12.52 2.05 -10.90
C PRO A 129 11.34 1.36 -10.20
N VAL A 130 11.18 0.07 -10.41
CA VAL A 130 10.12 -0.73 -9.77
C VAL A 130 10.78 -1.69 -8.79
N PHE A 131 10.35 -1.61 -7.53
CA PHE A 131 10.70 -2.58 -6.52
C PHE A 131 9.47 -3.43 -6.23
N ASP A 132 9.47 -4.64 -6.75
CA ASP A 132 8.35 -5.57 -6.62
C ASP A 132 8.71 -6.71 -5.67
N VAL A 133 7.70 -7.19 -4.96
CA VAL A 133 7.79 -8.33 -4.03
C VAL A 133 6.64 -9.30 -4.30
N GLN A 134 6.76 -10.52 -3.78
CA GLN A 134 5.66 -11.48 -3.86
C GLN A 134 4.43 -10.96 -3.10
N LEU A 135 3.25 -11.07 -3.73
CA LEU A 135 1.98 -10.66 -3.16
C LEU A 135 0.97 -11.80 -3.17
N ALA A 136 0.20 -11.91 -2.08
CA ALA A 136 -0.86 -12.89 -1.95
C ALA A 136 -2.14 -12.47 -2.67
N PHE A 137 -2.86 -13.45 -3.25
CA PHE A 137 -4.28 -13.29 -3.56
C PHE A 137 -5.16 -13.55 -2.31
N PRO A 138 -6.35 -12.93 -2.20
CA PRO A 138 -7.39 -13.46 -1.34
C PRO A 138 -7.71 -14.90 -1.74
N TYR A 139 -7.86 -15.81 -0.74
CA TYR A 139 -8.01 -17.23 -1.03
C TYR A 139 -9.28 -17.51 -1.84
N GLU A 140 -10.36 -16.79 -1.56
CA GLU A 140 -11.66 -16.94 -2.23
C GLU A 140 -11.56 -16.71 -3.75
N LYS A 141 -10.61 -15.85 -4.17
CA LYS A 141 -10.40 -15.53 -5.60
C LYS A 141 -9.62 -16.60 -6.36
N LYS A 142 -8.90 -17.48 -5.67
CA LYS A 142 -7.94 -18.40 -6.32
C LYS A 142 -8.04 -19.85 -5.86
N ILE A 143 -8.74 -20.14 -4.78
CA ILE A 143 -8.82 -21.51 -4.25
C ILE A 143 -9.41 -22.52 -5.25
N ASN A 144 -10.30 -22.09 -6.13
CA ASN A 144 -10.88 -22.93 -7.17
C ASN A 144 -9.89 -23.30 -8.28
N SER A 145 -8.70 -22.71 -8.32
CA SER A 145 -7.61 -23.10 -9.24
C SER A 145 -6.74 -24.24 -8.70
N TYR A 146 -7.01 -24.70 -7.49
CA TYR A 146 -6.36 -25.83 -6.84
C TYR A 146 -7.32 -27.03 -6.76
N LYS A 147 -6.77 -28.24 -6.65
CA LYS A 147 -7.52 -29.44 -6.38
C LYS A 147 -7.93 -29.51 -4.91
N ASP A 148 -8.88 -30.36 -4.58
CA ASP A 148 -9.40 -30.47 -3.21
C ASP A 148 -8.38 -31.10 -2.25
N ASP A 149 -7.48 -31.95 -2.77
CA ASP A 149 -6.40 -32.62 -2.06
C ASP A 149 -5.05 -31.87 -2.10
N ASP A 150 -4.98 -30.70 -2.76
CA ASP A 150 -3.77 -29.85 -2.69
C ASP A 150 -3.59 -29.33 -1.26
N VAL A 151 -2.39 -29.49 -0.72
CA VAL A 151 -2.04 -29.14 0.67
C VAL A 151 -1.20 -27.89 0.71
N PHE A 152 -1.57 -26.94 1.55
CA PHE A 152 -0.84 -25.69 1.80
C PHE A 152 -0.10 -25.75 3.13
N VAL A 153 1.06 -25.10 3.20
CA VAL A 153 1.73 -24.78 4.46
C VAL A 153 1.10 -23.52 5.04
N VAL A 154 0.63 -23.63 6.29
CA VAL A 154 -0.08 -22.53 6.97
C VAL A 154 0.87 -21.77 7.89
N THR A 155 0.91 -20.45 7.74
CA THR A 155 1.65 -19.54 8.62
C THR A 155 0.74 -18.43 9.11
N GLN A 156 1.09 -17.77 10.22
CA GLN A 156 0.36 -16.62 10.73
C GLN A 156 0.45 -15.46 9.72
N LYS A 157 -0.67 -14.77 9.51
CA LYS A 157 -0.66 -13.46 8.85
C LYS A 157 -0.45 -12.40 9.91
N LEU A 158 0.72 -11.77 9.89
CA LEU A 158 1.05 -10.65 10.75
C LEU A 158 0.43 -9.37 10.23
N ASP A 159 0.02 -8.50 11.13
CA ASP A 159 -0.49 -7.15 10.85
C ASP A 159 0.60 -6.13 11.20
N GLY A 160 1.58 -6.00 10.32
CA GLY A 160 2.74 -5.15 10.47
C GLY A 160 3.10 -4.41 9.19
N PHE A 161 4.35 -4.04 9.06
CA PHE A 161 4.89 -3.34 7.90
C PHE A 161 5.89 -4.23 7.18
N ARG A 162 5.57 -4.60 5.94
CA ARG A 162 6.49 -5.38 5.13
C ARG A 162 7.83 -4.70 4.99
N ALA A 163 8.89 -5.44 5.29
CA ALA A 163 10.26 -5.03 5.03
C ALA A 163 11.00 -6.12 4.26
N VAL A 164 11.84 -5.69 3.32
CA VAL A 164 12.78 -6.53 2.59
C VAL A 164 14.17 -6.11 3.01
N ILE A 165 14.92 -7.04 3.60
CA ILE A 165 16.29 -6.82 4.04
C ILE A 165 17.24 -7.43 3.03
N GLU A 166 18.09 -6.59 2.45
CA GLU A 166 19.20 -6.99 1.59
C GLU A 166 20.45 -7.17 2.44
N VAL A 167 21.09 -8.32 2.32
CA VAL A 167 22.33 -8.64 3.02
C VAL A 167 23.42 -9.04 2.04
N ASN A 168 24.67 -8.74 2.35
CA ASN A 168 25.81 -9.19 1.57
C ASN A 168 27.00 -9.48 2.49
N GLY A 169 27.59 -10.66 2.38
CA GLY A 169 28.74 -11.06 3.18
C GLY A 169 28.50 -11.01 4.69
N GLY A 170 27.30 -11.31 5.16
CA GLY A 170 26.92 -11.29 6.58
C GLY A 170 26.60 -9.91 7.15
N LYS A 171 26.34 -8.92 6.29
CA LYS A 171 25.98 -7.55 6.70
C LYS A 171 24.71 -7.08 6.01
N VAL A 172 23.87 -6.37 6.76
CA VAL A 172 22.70 -5.67 6.20
C VAL A 172 23.18 -4.51 5.34
N MET A 173 22.73 -4.49 4.09
CA MET A 173 23.03 -3.44 3.12
C MET A 173 21.91 -2.40 3.04
N SER A 174 20.65 -2.84 3.11
CA SER A 174 19.47 -1.97 3.09
C SER A 174 18.26 -2.66 3.70
N VAL A 175 17.34 -1.85 4.23
CA VAL A 175 16.00 -2.28 4.65
C VAL A 175 14.98 -1.45 3.88
N LYS A 176 14.13 -2.10 3.09
CA LYS A 176 13.20 -1.42 2.18
C LYS A 176 11.76 -1.82 2.44
N THR A 177 10.86 -0.86 2.33
CA THR A 177 9.42 -1.13 2.32
C THR A 177 9.02 -1.96 1.10
N ARG A 178 7.79 -2.48 1.10
CA ARG A 178 7.17 -3.15 -0.05
C ARG A 178 7.29 -2.39 -1.39
N LYS A 179 7.46 -1.07 -1.36
CA LYS A 179 7.59 -0.23 -2.56
C LYS A 179 9.03 0.23 -2.82
N GLY A 180 10.00 -0.32 -2.12
CA GLY A 180 11.42 0.00 -2.31
C GLY A 180 11.89 1.28 -1.61
N LYS A 181 11.04 1.95 -0.80
CA LYS A 181 11.48 3.08 0.01
C LYS A 181 12.33 2.56 1.17
N GLU A 182 13.49 3.16 1.40
CA GLU A 182 14.33 2.82 2.55
C GLU A 182 13.66 3.13 3.89
N ILE A 183 13.88 2.25 4.86
CA ILE A 183 13.50 2.41 6.25
C ILE A 183 14.78 2.65 7.04
N ASN A 184 14.87 3.82 7.65
CA ASN A 184 16.02 4.24 8.45
C ASN A 184 15.73 4.11 9.95
N GLY A 185 16.76 4.32 10.80
CA GLY A 185 16.62 4.30 12.25
C GLY A 185 16.37 2.91 12.84
N LEU A 186 16.91 1.86 12.22
CA LEU A 186 16.76 0.46 12.65
C LEU A 186 18.06 -0.12 13.22
N THR A 187 18.87 0.69 13.88
CA THR A 187 20.22 0.27 14.35
C THR A 187 20.18 -0.95 15.25
N GLU A 188 19.22 -1.03 16.17
CA GLU A 188 19.04 -2.19 17.05
C GLU A 188 18.73 -3.46 16.25
N LEU A 189 17.75 -3.39 15.34
CA LEU A 189 17.37 -4.51 14.50
C LEU A 189 18.49 -4.96 13.56
N ILE A 190 19.18 -3.99 12.92
CA ILE A 190 20.30 -4.28 12.02
C ILE A 190 21.43 -4.97 12.78
N THR A 191 21.73 -4.52 14.00
CA THR A 191 22.74 -5.16 14.86
C THR A 191 22.36 -6.59 15.19
N ASP A 192 21.11 -6.84 15.55
CA ASP A 192 20.62 -8.18 15.85
C ASP A 192 20.65 -9.06 14.58
N MET A 193 20.22 -8.53 13.43
CA MET A 193 20.27 -9.24 12.15
C MET A 193 21.70 -9.60 11.75
N ASP A 194 22.66 -8.67 11.83
CA ASP A 194 24.08 -8.89 11.52
C ASP A 194 24.73 -10.00 12.38
N ASN A 195 24.19 -10.25 13.57
CA ASN A 195 24.71 -11.29 14.47
C ASN A 195 24.19 -12.70 14.13
N VAL A 196 23.08 -12.80 13.41
CA VAL A 196 22.40 -14.08 13.11
C VAL A 196 22.45 -14.49 11.64
N ILE A 197 22.87 -13.59 10.75
CA ILE A 197 23.01 -13.89 9.31
C ILE A 197 24.15 -14.90 9.09
N ASP A 198 23.87 -15.93 8.32
CA ASP A 198 24.90 -16.81 7.78
C ASP A 198 25.64 -16.12 6.62
N ALA A 199 26.86 -15.66 6.88
CA ALA A 199 27.69 -14.98 5.87
C ALA A 199 28.04 -15.88 4.66
N SER A 200 27.94 -17.20 4.79
CA SER A 200 28.21 -18.14 3.69
C SER A 200 27.16 -18.09 2.58
N LEU A 201 25.96 -17.57 2.85
CA LEU A 201 24.91 -17.36 1.85
C LEU A 201 25.27 -16.25 0.83
N GLY A 202 26.23 -15.38 1.13
CA GLY A 202 26.69 -14.32 0.26
C GLY A 202 25.67 -13.18 0.11
N HIS A 203 25.26 -12.87 -1.14
CA HIS A 203 24.30 -11.81 -1.42
C HIS A 203 22.85 -12.35 -1.42
N PHE A 204 22.05 -11.94 -0.45
CA PHE A 204 20.78 -12.58 -0.12
C PHE A 204 19.69 -11.57 0.22
N ILE A 205 18.43 -11.98 0.06
CA ILE A 205 17.24 -11.23 0.45
C ILE A 205 16.47 -12.00 1.51
N TYR A 206 16.11 -11.31 2.57
CA TYR A 206 15.12 -11.75 3.54
C TYR A 206 13.86 -10.91 3.38
N ASP A 207 12.72 -11.56 3.27
CA ASP A 207 11.42 -10.95 3.09
C ASP A 207 10.57 -11.24 4.31
N GLY A 208 10.09 -10.20 4.98
CA GLY A 208 9.46 -10.33 6.28
C GLY A 208 8.56 -9.16 6.65
N GLU A 209 8.08 -9.18 7.87
CA GLU A 209 7.22 -8.17 8.46
C GLU A 209 7.88 -7.54 9.68
N LEU A 210 7.92 -6.21 9.73
CA LEU A 210 8.28 -5.44 10.92
C LEU A 210 7.04 -5.23 11.77
N LEU A 211 7.17 -5.50 13.07
CA LEU A 211 6.10 -5.34 14.03
C LEU A 211 6.69 -5.00 15.40
N LEU A 212 6.09 -4.04 16.10
CA LEU A 212 6.46 -3.71 17.47
C LEU A 212 6.32 -4.96 18.35
N GLU A 213 7.36 -5.34 19.06
CA GLU A 213 7.31 -6.47 20.02
C GLU A 213 6.40 -6.11 21.20
N ASP A 214 5.58 -7.06 21.60
CA ASP A 214 4.61 -6.92 22.69
C ASP A 214 4.56 -8.19 23.57
N PRO A 215 5.63 -8.49 24.32
CA PRO A 215 5.67 -9.70 25.14
C PRO A 215 4.66 -9.72 26.28
N GLU A 216 4.15 -8.56 26.65
CA GLU A 216 3.16 -8.41 27.73
C GLU A 216 1.72 -8.33 27.23
N ASN A 217 1.51 -8.41 25.91
CA ASN A 217 0.18 -8.28 25.25
C ASN A 217 -0.58 -7.02 25.68
N LYS A 218 0.10 -5.88 25.70
CA LYS A 218 -0.46 -4.58 26.11
C LYS A 218 -1.39 -3.98 25.07
N TRP A 219 -1.15 -4.29 23.79
CA TRP A 219 -1.81 -3.65 22.66
C TRP A 219 -2.59 -4.66 21.83
N THR A 220 -3.70 -4.21 21.28
CA THR A 220 -4.41 -4.94 20.23
C THR A 220 -3.57 -4.97 18.94
N SER A 221 -3.92 -5.87 18.00
CA SER A 221 -3.25 -5.94 16.69
C SER A 221 -3.27 -4.60 15.97
N GLY A 222 -4.41 -3.89 15.96
CA GLY A 222 -4.55 -2.59 15.33
C GLY A 222 -3.71 -1.49 15.98
N GLU A 223 -3.61 -1.45 17.31
CA GLU A 223 -2.74 -0.51 18.02
C GLU A 223 -1.27 -0.77 17.73
N ARG A 224 -0.84 -2.04 17.76
CA ARG A 224 0.53 -2.42 17.38
C ARG A 224 0.88 -2.00 15.96
N PHE A 225 -0.04 -2.21 15.01
CA PHE A 225 0.12 -1.75 13.63
C PHE A 225 0.31 -0.23 13.57
N GLN A 226 -0.54 0.55 14.26
CA GLN A 226 -0.45 2.01 14.27
C GLN A 226 0.86 2.50 14.89
N LEU A 227 1.26 1.94 16.05
CA LEU A 227 2.51 2.27 16.72
C LEU A 227 3.72 1.92 15.85
N THR A 228 3.75 0.75 15.25
CA THR A 228 4.79 0.34 14.29
C THR A 228 4.90 1.34 13.14
N GLY A 229 3.77 1.75 12.55
CA GLY A 229 3.71 2.73 11.47
C GLY A 229 4.21 4.12 11.87
N GLN A 230 3.86 4.57 13.07
CA GLN A 230 4.36 5.84 13.60
C GLN A 230 5.88 5.81 13.78
N MET A 231 6.43 4.74 14.35
CA MET A 231 7.88 4.57 14.54
C MET A 231 8.63 4.60 13.21
N ILE A 232 8.20 3.79 12.23
CA ILE A 232 8.85 3.70 10.90
C ILE A 232 8.73 5.03 10.10
N SER A 233 7.71 5.84 10.39
CA SER A 233 7.46 7.10 9.69
C SER A 233 8.09 8.31 10.38
N SER A 234 8.55 8.16 11.62
CA SER A 234 9.22 9.22 12.38
C SER A 234 10.69 9.35 11.98
N GLU A 235 11.26 10.55 12.19
CA GLU A 235 12.69 10.73 12.16
C GLU A 235 13.30 10.24 13.49
N GLY A 236 14.37 9.45 13.42
CA GLY A 236 15.09 8.95 14.58
C GLY A 236 15.18 7.44 14.66
N GLU A 237 15.68 6.95 15.80
CA GLU A 237 15.87 5.51 16.03
C GLU A 237 14.56 4.85 16.49
N CYS A 238 14.31 3.67 15.94
CA CYS A 238 13.19 2.80 16.30
C CYS A 238 13.71 1.67 17.18
N TYR A 239 13.12 1.48 18.34
CA TYR A 239 13.50 0.43 19.30
C TYR A 239 12.36 -0.57 19.50
N GLY A 240 12.73 -1.84 19.76
CA GLY A 240 11.77 -2.89 20.03
C GLY A 240 10.94 -3.34 18.83
N LEU A 241 11.40 -3.08 17.60
CA LEU A 241 10.78 -3.62 16.38
C LEU A 241 11.33 -5.01 16.11
N GLY A 242 10.45 -6.03 16.14
CA GLY A 242 10.76 -7.38 15.69
C GLY A 242 10.65 -7.52 14.17
N TYR A 243 11.52 -8.35 13.59
CA TYR A 243 11.48 -8.73 12.19
C TYR A 243 11.16 -10.21 12.03
N HIS A 244 10.02 -10.50 11.42
CA HIS A 244 9.50 -11.85 11.25
C HIS A 244 9.66 -12.27 9.79
N ILE A 245 10.67 -13.11 9.51
CA ILE A 245 11.02 -13.56 8.17
C ILE A 245 10.02 -14.63 7.72
N PHE A 246 9.38 -14.45 6.58
CA PHE A 246 8.48 -15.44 5.99
C PHE A 246 8.98 -16.05 4.69
N ASP A 247 9.98 -15.45 4.04
CA ASP A 247 10.67 -16.03 2.89
C ASP A 247 12.12 -15.51 2.81
N ALA A 248 12.99 -16.26 2.11
CA ALA A 248 14.36 -15.86 1.88
C ALA A 248 14.87 -16.48 0.58
N LEU A 249 15.70 -15.75 -0.19
CA LEU A 249 16.23 -16.21 -1.47
C LEU A 249 17.49 -15.43 -1.89
N PRO A 250 18.32 -15.99 -2.80
CA PRO A 250 19.45 -15.28 -3.37
C PRO A 250 19.04 -13.97 -4.04
N TYR A 251 19.88 -12.94 -3.88
CA TYR A 251 19.63 -11.60 -4.45
C TYR A 251 19.40 -11.62 -5.96
N GLU A 252 20.18 -12.39 -6.73
CA GLU A 252 20.05 -12.47 -8.19
C GLU A 252 18.71 -13.10 -8.62
N GLU A 253 18.15 -14.01 -7.83
CA GLU A 253 16.84 -14.59 -8.07
C GLU A 253 15.72 -13.58 -7.78
N PHE A 254 15.85 -12.83 -6.68
CA PHE A 254 14.93 -11.74 -6.36
C PHE A 254 14.94 -10.67 -7.47
N LYS A 255 16.13 -10.25 -7.92
CA LYS A 255 16.30 -9.29 -9.00
C LYS A 255 15.76 -9.78 -10.34
N SER A 256 15.88 -11.08 -10.63
CA SER A 256 15.31 -11.69 -11.84
C SER A 256 13.79 -11.83 -11.81
N GLY A 257 13.18 -11.60 -10.64
CA GLY A 257 11.73 -11.66 -10.44
C GLY A 257 11.17 -13.03 -10.15
N ILE A 258 12.01 -14.09 -10.10
CA ILE A 258 11.56 -15.46 -9.83
C ILE A 258 12.67 -16.30 -9.18
N SER A 259 12.30 -17.05 -8.13
CA SER A 259 13.22 -18.01 -7.51
C SER A 259 13.36 -19.29 -8.34
N LYS A 260 14.51 -19.97 -8.21
CA LYS A 260 14.71 -21.31 -8.75
C LYS A 260 13.99 -22.36 -7.92
N ASP A 261 14.07 -22.21 -6.61
CA ASP A 261 13.55 -23.14 -5.63
C ASP A 261 12.06 -22.92 -5.33
N THR A 262 11.40 -24.01 -4.93
CA THR A 262 10.02 -23.98 -4.43
C THR A 262 9.98 -23.43 -3.00
N TYR A 263 8.77 -23.05 -2.54
CA TYR A 263 8.59 -22.55 -1.18
C TYR A 263 9.12 -23.53 -0.11
N ILE A 264 8.77 -24.82 -0.24
CA ILE A 264 9.21 -25.79 0.77
C ILE A 264 10.73 -25.96 0.80
N THR A 265 11.38 -25.88 -0.38
CA THR A 265 12.85 -25.95 -0.47
C THR A 265 13.51 -24.73 0.16
N ARG A 266 13.03 -23.50 -0.18
CA ARG A 266 13.57 -22.27 0.41
C ARG A 266 13.37 -22.26 1.92
N ARG A 267 12.18 -22.68 2.39
CA ARG A 267 11.91 -22.76 3.81
C ARG A 267 12.86 -23.70 4.53
N ALA A 268 13.02 -24.93 4.04
CA ALA A 268 13.91 -25.91 4.64
C ALA A 268 15.37 -25.45 4.63
N SER A 269 15.82 -24.81 3.56
CA SER A 269 17.21 -24.38 3.39
C SER A 269 17.57 -23.11 4.18
N TYR A 270 16.64 -22.17 4.34
CA TYR A 270 16.96 -20.81 4.81
C TYR A 270 16.21 -20.38 6.06
N LEU A 271 15.01 -20.90 6.32
CA LEU A 271 14.19 -20.48 7.46
C LEU A 271 14.21 -21.46 8.62
N GLU A 272 14.21 -22.77 8.34
CA GLU A 272 14.26 -23.81 9.38
C GLU A 272 15.67 -23.95 9.98
N THR A 273 16.70 -23.56 9.22
CA THR A 273 18.09 -23.50 9.68
C THR A 273 18.47 -22.15 10.27
N PHE A 274 17.58 -21.15 10.19
CA PHE A 274 17.86 -19.81 10.68
C PHE A 274 17.94 -19.79 12.21
N THR A 275 19.04 -19.28 12.73
CA THR A 275 19.22 -19.08 14.18
C THR A 275 18.54 -17.77 14.58
N PRO A 276 17.51 -17.78 15.43
CA PRO A 276 16.83 -16.55 15.81
C PRO A 276 17.72 -15.65 16.67
N GLY A 277 17.61 -14.33 16.44
CA GLY A 277 18.13 -13.28 17.32
C GLY A 277 17.12 -12.91 18.42
N GLN A 278 17.33 -11.76 19.01
CA GLN A 278 16.40 -11.19 19.99
C GLN A 278 15.17 -10.61 19.30
N LEU A 279 15.38 -9.89 18.20
CA LEU A 279 14.34 -9.20 17.41
C LEU A 279 14.05 -9.91 16.08
N VAL A 280 15.00 -10.70 15.57
CA VAL A 280 14.90 -11.33 14.25
C VAL A 280 14.60 -12.82 14.38
N ARG A 281 13.56 -13.28 13.70
CA ARG A 281 13.16 -14.70 13.70
C ARG A 281 12.41 -15.11 12.43
N ALA A 282 12.53 -16.37 12.06
CA ALA A 282 11.66 -16.94 11.01
C ALA A 282 10.25 -17.17 11.58
N ILE A 283 9.22 -16.86 10.78
CA ILE A 283 7.82 -17.11 11.17
C ILE A 283 7.59 -18.63 11.29
N PRO A 284 6.97 -19.13 12.38
CA PRO A 284 6.72 -20.55 12.52
C PRO A 284 5.63 -21.05 11.54
N VAL A 285 5.74 -22.32 11.16
CA VAL A 285 4.64 -23.05 10.54
C VAL A 285 3.63 -23.39 11.62
N LEU A 286 2.38 -23.02 11.39
CA LEU A 286 1.26 -23.38 12.28
C LEU A 286 0.77 -24.81 12.01
N GLY A 287 0.85 -25.24 10.74
CA GLY A 287 0.43 -26.56 10.29
C GLY A 287 0.25 -26.60 8.78
N THR A 288 -0.59 -27.53 8.33
CA THR A 288 -0.97 -27.68 6.93
C THR A 288 -2.49 -27.71 6.77
N ALA A 289 -2.98 -27.37 5.60
CA ALA A 289 -4.41 -27.44 5.27
C ALA A 289 -4.63 -27.82 3.81
N ASP A 290 -5.60 -28.69 3.56
CA ASP A 290 -6.29 -28.80 2.29
C ASP A 290 -7.47 -27.79 2.24
N LYS A 291 -8.22 -27.77 1.14
CA LYS A 291 -9.37 -26.85 1.02
C LYS A 291 -10.40 -27.01 2.13
N ALA A 292 -10.66 -28.24 2.58
CA ALA A 292 -11.65 -28.53 3.61
C ALA A 292 -11.20 -28.04 5.00
N GLY A 293 -9.90 -28.03 5.26
CA GLY A 293 -9.31 -27.58 6.52
C GLY A 293 -9.15 -26.06 6.66
N ILE A 294 -9.24 -25.27 5.56
CA ILE A 294 -9.02 -23.81 5.60
C ILE A 294 -9.99 -23.08 6.56
N PRO A 295 -11.31 -23.38 6.63
CA PRO A 295 -12.20 -22.72 7.58
C PRO A 295 -11.74 -22.84 9.03
N ALA A 296 -11.29 -24.02 9.46
CA ALA A 296 -10.77 -24.23 10.81
C ALA A 296 -9.55 -23.36 11.14
N TRP A 297 -8.70 -23.03 10.14
CA TRP A 297 -7.60 -22.11 10.31
C TRP A 297 -8.05 -20.65 10.41
N SER A 298 -9.16 -20.29 9.75
CA SER A 298 -9.79 -18.97 9.95
C SER A 298 -10.30 -18.81 11.38
N ASP A 299 -10.99 -19.84 11.91
CA ASP A 299 -11.48 -19.86 13.29
C ASP A 299 -10.32 -19.82 14.29
N TYR A 300 -9.27 -20.61 14.06
CA TYR A 300 -8.04 -20.59 14.85
C TYR A 300 -7.42 -19.18 14.93
N ALA A 301 -7.34 -18.47 13.80
CA ALA A 301 -6.83 -17.11 13.76
C ALA A 301 -7.72 -16.14 14.55
N THR A 302 -9.04 -16.34 14.44
CA THR A 302 -10.05 -15.54 15.17
C THR A 302 -9.90 -15.67 16.68
N GLU A 303 -9.86 -16.90 17.20
CA GLU A 303 -9.71 -17.19 18.64
C GLU A 303 -8.44 -16.58 19.25
N ARG A 304 -7.40 -16.39 18.45
CA ARG A 304 -6.09 -15.84 18.89
C ARG A 304 -5.86 -14.37 18.57
N GLY A 305 -6.87 -13.69 18.01
CA GLY A 305 -6.75 -12.28 17.63
C GLY A 305 -5.75 -12.02 16.51
N PHE A 306 -5.44 -13.02 15.66
CA PHE A 306 -4.58 -12.84 14.50
C PHE A 306 -5.33 -12.12 13.38
N GLU A 307 -4.61 -11.41 12.49
CA GLU A 307 -5.20 -10.83 11.27
C GLU A 307 -5.77 -11.90 10.34
N GLY A 308 -5.26 -13.13 10.44
CA GLY A 308 -5.63 -14.27 9.62
C GLY A 308 -4.47 -15.24 9.47
N VAL A 309 -4.53 -16.05 8.43
CA VAL A 309 -3.44 -16.98 8.06
C VAL A 309 -3.03 -16.80 6.60
N MET A 310 -1.80 -17.20 6.32
CA MET A 310 -1.25 -17.31 4.97
C MET A 310 -1.19 -18.78 4.58
N LEU A 311 -1.61 -19.07 3.35
CA LEU A 311 -1.53 -20.39 2.74
C LEU A 311 -0.42 -20.34 1.68
N ASN A 312 0.64 -21.07 1.92
CA ASN A 312 1.78 -21.16 1.02
C ASN A 312 1.69 -22.49 0.24
N ASP A 313 1.61 -22.41 -1.08
CA ASP A 313 1.73 -23.58 -1.93
C ASP A 313 3.17 -24.11 -1.84
N PRO A 314 3.42 -25.34 -1.32
CA PRO A 314 4.75 -25.87 -1.10
C PRO A 314 5.58 -25.95 -2.39
N ASN A 315 4.92 -26.09 -3.53
CA ASN A 315 5.54 -26.25 -4.85
C ASN A 315 5.70 -24.93 -5.61
N ALA A 316 5.17 -23.81 -5.09
CA ALA A 316 5.29 -22.53 -5.74
C ALA A 316 6.67 -21.91 -5.60
N ARG A 317 7.10 -21.20 -6.63
CA ARG A 317 8.29 -20.35 -6.61
C ARG A 317 7.95 -18.98 -6.03
N TYR A 318 8.94 -18.29 -5.48
CA TYR A 318 8.82 -16.87 -5.19
C TYR A 318 8.78 -16.08 -6.49
N GLU A 319 7.76 -15.27 -6.70
CA GLU A 319 7.66 -14.40 -7.87
C GLU A 319 7.40 -12.97 -7.40
N THR A 320 8.18 -11.98 -7.87
CA THR A 320 8.04 -10.58 -7.49
C THR A 320 6.78 -9.93 -8.09
N LYS A 321 5.65 -10.60 -7.95
CA LYS A 321 4.32 -10.15 -8.39
C LYS A 321 3.23 -10.79 -7.52
N ARG A 322 1.99 -10.45 -7.79
CA ARG A 322 0.86 -11.17 -7.21
C ARG A 322 0.75 -12.56 -7.81
N THR A 323 0.84 -13.60 -6.97
CA THR A 323 0.84 -15.00 -7.40
C THR A 323 -0.22 -15.82 -6.66
N LYS A 324 -0.71 -16.88 -7.32
CA LYS A 324 -1.58 -17.86 -6.67
C LYS A 324 -0.83 -18.77 -5.70
N GLY A 325 0.50 -18.89 -5.83
CA GLY A 325 1.32 -19.70 -4.91
C GLY A 325 1.33 -19.19 -3.47
N LEU A 326 0.75 -18.01 -3.22
CA LEU A 326 0.56 -17.43 -1.91
C LEU A 326 -0.86 -16.89 -1.78
N LEU A 327 -1.64 -17.42 -0.84
CA LEU A 327 -3.00 -16.98 -0.59
C LEU A 327 -3.10 -16.42 0.83
N LYS A 328 -4.00 -15.47 1.03
CA LYS A 328 -4.32 -14.92 2.36
C LYS A 328 -5.75 -15.21 2.72
N VAL A 329 -5.95 -15.75 3.91
CA VAL A 329 -7.24 -15.91 4.58
C VAL A 329 -7.30 -14.86 5.67
N LYS A 330 -8.21 -13.90 5.54
CA LYS A 330 -8.41 -12.85 6.53
C LYS A 330 -9.65 -13.17 7.36
N ARG A 331 -9.55 -12.92 8.67
CA ARG A 331 -10.73 -12.79 9.49
C ARG A 331 -11.56 -11.61 8.98
N MET A 332 -12.83 -11.79 8.87
CA MET A 332 -13.75 -10.72 8.51
C MET A 332 -15.01 -10.85 9.37
N HIS A 333 -15.52 -9.70 9.78
CA HIS A 333 -16.80 -9.54 10.44
C HIS A 333 -17.84 -9.02 9.46
N THR A 334 -19.10 -9.07 9.82
CA THR A 334 -20.18 -8.39 9.11
C THR A 334 -20.90 -7.43 10.04
N ALA A 335 -21.44 -6.38 9.47
CA ALA A 335 -22.33 -5.43 10.15
C ALA A 335 -23.45 -5.04 9.21
N ASP A 336 -24.64 -4.90 9.75
CA ASP A 336 -25.78 -4.32 9.06
C ASP A 336 -25.93 -2.87 9.50
N LEU A 337 -25.69 -1.92 8.56
CA LEU A 337 -25.63 -0.50 8.85
C LEU A 337 -26.55 0.30 7.94
N GLN A 338 -27.04 1.44 8.44
CA GLN A 338 -27.93 2.31 7.67
C GLN A 338 -27.15 3.26 6.74
N VAL A 339 -27.60 3.39 5.50
CA VAL A 339 -27.14 4.43 4.58
C VAL A 339 -27.75 5.76 5.00
N VAL A 340 -26.91 6.74 5.35
CA VAL A 340 -27.32 8.07 5.80
C VAL A 340 -26.92 9.17 4.83
N GLY A 341 -26.21 8.85 3.75
CA GLY A 341 -25.84 9.83 2.75
C GLY A 341 -24.99 9.26 1.61
N PHE A 342 -24.57 10.16 0.73
CA PHE A 342 -23.84 9.86 -0.50
C PHE A 342 -22.73 10.88 -0.70
N GLU A 343 -21.56 10.42 -1.12
CA GLU A 343 -20.43 11.28 -1.48
C GLU A 343 -20.24 11.29 -2.98
N GLU A 344 -20.13 12.50 -3.56
CA GLU A 344 -19.88 12.69 -4.99
C GLU A 344 -18.39 12.46 -5.32
N ALA A 345 -18.13 11.84 -6.45
CA ALA A 345 -16.80 11.73 -7.01
C ALA A 345 -16.43 13.03 -7.76
N ILE A 346 -15.45 13.75 -7.24
CA ILE A 346 -14.95 15.00 -7.84
C ILE A 346 -13.93 14.76 -8.95
N ASP A 347 -13.38 13.54 -9.03
CA ASP A 347 -12.37 13.13 -10.02
C ASP A 347 -12.50 11.64 -10.39
N GLY A 348 -11.61 11.18 -11.28
CA GLY A 348 -11.54 9.78 -11.69
C GLY A 348 -12.68 9.31 -12.59
N LYS A 349 -12.83 7.98 -12.71
CA LYS A 349 -13.80 7.32 -13.60
C LYS A 349 -15.25 7.68 -13.28
N ASN A 350 -15.55 7.88 -11.99
CA ASN A 350 -16.92 8.10 -11.49
C ASN A 350 -17.24 9.59 -11.27
N ARG A 351 -16.45 10.50 -11.82
CA ARG A 351 -16.63 11.96 -11.65
C ARG A 351 -18.07 12.38 -11.97
N GLY A 352 -18.67 13.14 -11.06
CA GLY A 352 -20.08 13.58 -11.14
C GLY A 352 -21.09 12.49 -10.78
N GLY A 353 -20.62 11.35 -10.25
CA GLY A 353 -21.43 10.23 -9.80
C GLY A 353 -21.06 9.81 -8.37
N LEU A 354 -21.48 8.63 -7.95
CA LEU A 354 -21.26 8.12 -6.59
C LEU A 354 -19.79 7.73 -6.36
N LYS A 355 -19.14 8.39 -5.41
CA LYS A 355 -17.83 7.97 -4.86
C LYS A 355 -17.99 6.90 -3.80
N SER A 356 -18.79 7.19 -2.76
CA SER A 356 -19.00 6.29 -1.61
C SER A 356 -20.39 6.48 -1.01
N LEU A 357 -20.88 5.44 -0.34
CA LEU A 357 -21.99 5.56 0.59
C LEU A 357 -21.47 6.10 1.92
N ILE A 358 -22.24 6.97 2.56
CA ILE A 358 -22.02 7.37 3.96
C ILE A 358 -22.94 6.51 4.81
N VAL A 359 -22.36 5.75 5.75
CA VAL A 359 -23.11 4.83 6.60
C VAL A 359 -22.94 5.17 8.07
N GLN A 360 -23.96 4.92 8.86
CA GLN A 360 -23.99 5.20 10.29
C GLN A 360 -23.53 3.99 11.07
N LEU A 361 -22.48 4.13 11.87
CA LEU A 361 -21.95 3.10 12.75
C LEU A 361 -22.65 3.15 14.13
N ASP A 362 -22.80 4.36 14.68
CA ASP A 362 -23.52 4.65 15.91
C ASP A 362 -24.05 6.10 15.88
N GLU A 363 -24.66 6.58 16.97
CA GLU A 363 -25.28 7.93 17.04
C GLU A 363 -24.33 9.07 16.65
N ASN A 364 -23.01 8.91 16.88
CA ASN A 364 -22.01 9.95 16.69
C ASN A 364 -21.01 9.67 15.56
N ASN A 365 -21.02 8.47 15.02
CA ASN A 365 -20.00 8.06 14.07
C ASN A 365 -20.60 7.60 12.74
N THR A 366 -20.13 8.23 11.66
CA THR A 366 -20.37 7.82 10.29
C THR A 366 -19.05 7.58 9.58
N PHE A 367 -19.05 6.75 8.57
CA PHE A 367 -17.88 6.54 7.71
C PHE A 367 -18.29 6.26 6.26
N ASN A 368 -17.32 6.37 5.36
CA ASN A 368 -17.52 6.19 3.95
C ASN A 368 -17.16 4.76 3.51
N VAL A 369 -18.03 4.12 2.73
CA VAL A 369 -17.75 2.83 2.11
C VAL A 369 -17.97 2.90 0.60
N SER A 370 -16.95 2.48 -0.17
CA SER A 370 -16.98 2.48 -1.63
C SER A 370 -16.66 1.12 -2.24
N SER A 371 -15.91 0.28 -1.53
CA SER A 371 -15.57 -1.08 -1.98
C SER A 371 -16.82 -1.96 -2.02
N GLY A 372 -16.92 -2.85 -3.02
CA GLY A 372 -18.06 -3.74 -3.22
C GLY A 372 -19.16 -3.17 -4.14
N LEU A 373 -19.17 -1.87 -4.39
CA LEU A 373 -20.12 -1.27 -5.33
C LEU A 373 -19.63 -1.47 -6.78
N THR A 374 -20.47 -2.10 -7.61
CA THR A 374 -20.22 -2.17 -9.07
C THR A 374 -20.51 -0.82 -9.74
N ASP A 375 -20.04 -0.65 -10.97
CA ASP A 375 -20.28 0.58 -11.72
C ASP A 375 -21.79 0.81 -11.96
N GLU A 376 -22.52 -0.25 -12.31
CA GLU A 376 -23.97 -0.21 -12.53
C GLU A 376 -24.72 0.16 -11.24
N LEU A 377 -24.30 -0.42 -10.10
CA LEU A 377 -24.92 -0.11 -8.81
C LEU A 377 -24.62 1.33 -8.38
N ARG A 378 -23.41 1.84 -8.67
CA ARG A 378 -23.07 3.26 -8.41
C ARG A 378 -23.94 4.21 -9.19
N GLU A 379 -24.17 3.90 -10.47
CA GLU A 379 -25.02 4.70 -11.34
C GLU A 379 -26.49 4.68 -10.88
N ASP A 380 -27.03 3.49 -10.55
CA ASP A 380 -28.40 3.37 -10.04
C ASP A 380 -28.60 4.13 -8.72
N ILE A 381 -27.66 3.96 -7.77
CA ILE A 381 -27.73 4.69 -6.49
C ILE A 381 -27.68 6.19 -6.70
N TRP A 382 -26.75 6.68 -7.55
CA TRP A 382 -26.56 8.10 -7.76
C TRP A 382 -27.80 8.77 -8.39
N ASN A 383 -28.42 8.10 -9.35
CA ASN A 383 -29.61 8.58 -10.03
C ASN A 383 -30.90 8.43 -9.20
N ASN A 384 -30.90 7.58 -8.17
CA ASN A 384 -32.09 7.24 -7.38
C ASN A 384 -31.80 7.32 -5.87
N GLN A 385 -31.12 8.37 -5.40
CA GLN A 385 -30.66 8.49 -4.01
C GLN A 385 -31.78 8.31 -2.98
N GLU A 386 -32.98 8.84 -3.25
CA GLU A 386 -34.14 8.70 -2.36
C GLU A 386 -34.55 7.23 -2.11
N LYS A 387 -34.33 6.36 -3.10
CA LYS A 387 -34.59 4.91 -3.00
C LYS A 387 -33.65 4.21 -2.04
N TYR A 388 -32.43 4.74 -1.88
CA TYR A 388 -31.34 4.10 -1.15
C TYR A 388 -31.07 4.75 0.21
N LEU A 389 -31.45 6.00 0.40
CA LEU A 389 -31.32 6.69 1.69
C LEU A 389 -32.17 5.98 2.75
N GLY A 390 -31.57 5.71 3.89
CA GLY A 390 -32.23 5.01 5.00
C GLY A 390 -32.25 3.47 4.89
N LYS A 391 -31.87 2.89 3.73
CA LYS A 391 -31.77 1.42 3.61
C LYS A 391 -30.64 0.84 4.44
N ILE A 392 -30.83 -0.41 4.83
CA ILE A 392 -29.81 -1.21 5.52
C ILE A 392 -28.94 -1.89 4.47
N ILE A 393 -27.61 -1.85 4.69
CA ILE A 393 -26.65 -2.60 3.88
C ILE A 393 -25.80 -3.51 4.77
N GLU A 394 -25.49 -4.67 4.25
CA GLU A 394 -24.52 -5.57 4.86
C GLU A 394 -23.11 -5.18 4.42
N ILE A 395 -22.24 -4.94 5.40
CA ILE A 395 -20.85 -4.57 5.22
C ILE A 395 -19.96 -5.64 5.83
N LYS A 396 -19.05 -6.17 5.05
CA LYS A 396 -17.94 -7.01 5.53
C LYS A 396 -16.77 -6.10 5.91
N TYR A 397 -16.19 -6.29 7.08
CA TYR A 397 -15.07 -5.47 7.56
C TYR A 397 -14.04 -6.32 8.32
N PHE A 398 -12.84 -5.78 8.54
CA PHE A 398 -11.76 -6.50 9.22
C PHE A 398 -11.86 -6.34 10.74
N GLU A 399 -11.89 -5.11 11.21
CA GLU A 399 -11.97 -4.76 12.64
C GLU A 399 -12.54 -3.35 12.82
N GLU A 400 -12.99 -3.05 14.01
CA GLU A 400 -13.26 -1.68 14.40
C GLU A 400 -11.95 -0.93 14.65
N THR A 401 -11.93 0.37 14.35
CA THR A 401 -10.78 1.24 14.55
C THR A 401 -11.22 2.61 15.01
N THR A 402 -10.29 3.34 15.62
CA THR A 402 -10.51 4.72 16.00
C THR A 402 -9.91 5.64 14.93
N ASN A 403 -10.66 6.62 14.44
CA ASN A 403 -10.17 7.62 13.50
C ASN A 403 -9.32 8.68 14.24
N LYS A 404 -8.68 9.59 13.46
CA LYS A 404 -7.79 10.63 14.02
C LYS A 404 -8.47 11.60 15.01
N ASP A 405 -9.78 11.71 14.93
CA ASP A 405 -10.60 12.60 15.77
C ASP A 405 -11.20 11.86 16.98
N GLY A 406 -10.78 10.60 17.19
CA GLY A 406 -11.25 9.76 18.31
C GLY A 406 -12.58 9.07 18.07
N GLY A 407 -13.20 9.22 16.89
CA GLY A 407 -14.45 8.54 16.51
C GLY A 407 -14.20 7.10 16.04
N ARG A 408 -15.23 6.24 16.19
CA ARG A 408 -15.21 4.84 15.71
C ARG A 408 -15.37 4.76 14.20
N SER A 409 -14.72 3.79 13.59
CA SER A 409 -14.82 3.47 12.16
C SER A 409 -14.55 1.98 11.92
N LEU A 410 -14.77 1.50 10.69
CA LEU A 410 -14.47 0.12 10.29
C LEU A 410 -13.27 0.08 9.35
N ARG A 411 -12.37 -0.88 9.57
CA ARG A 411 -11.17 -1.08 8.74
C ARG A 411 -11.49 -1.99 7.55
N PHE A 412 -11.14 -1.56 6.33
CA PHE A 412 -11.40 -2.27 5.07
C PHE A 412 -12.86 -2.65 4.81
N PRO A 413 -13.81 -1.71 4.95
CA PRO A 413 -15.22 -2.02 4.74
C PRO A 413 -15.51 -2.32 3.27
N VAL A 414 -16.36 -3.34 3.04
CA VAL A 414 -16.80 -3.77 1.71
C VAL A 414 -18.30 -4.03 1.74
N VAL A 415 -19.05 -3.35 0.88
CA VAL A 415 -20.48 -3.58 0.70
C VAL A 415 -20.71 -4.98 0.12
N LEU A 416 -21.51 -5.81 0.80
CA LEU A 416 -21.94 -7.11 0.31
C LEU A 416 -23.29 -7.02 -0.43
N GLY A 417 -24.20 -6.18 0.05
CA GLY A 417 -25.50 -5.96 -0.59
C GLY A 417 -26.45 -5.15 0.28
N PHE A 418 -27.59 -4.81 -0.29
CA PHE A 418 -28.70 -4.20 0.45
C PHE A 418 -29.53 -5.28 1.15
N ARG A 419 -30.00 -4.97 2.34
CA ARG A 419 -30.80 -5.83 3.21
C ARG A 419 -32.25 -5.33 3.22
N ASP A 420 -32.99 -5.62 2.15
CA ASP A 420 -34.41 -5.25 2.04
C ASP A 420 -35.30 -6.00 3.06
N ASP A 421 -34.73 -7.02 3.71
CA ASP A 421 -35.34 -7.82 4.76
C ASP A 421 -35.16 -7.24 6.16
N LYS A 422 -34.38 -6.12 6.31
CA LYS A 422 -34.04 -5.52 7.60
C LYS A 422 -34.45 -4.07 7.72
N THR A 423 -34.69 -3.65 8.97
CA THR A 423 -35.02 -2.26 9.36
C THR A 423 -33.91 -1.68 10.26
N VAL A 424 -34.04 -0.41 10.63
CA VAL A 424 -33.09 0.26 11.54
C VAL A 424 -33.02 -0.42 12.93
N GLU A 425 -34.08 -1.13 13.34
CA GLU A 425 -34.13 -1.87 14.60
C GLU A 425 -33.27 -3.16 14.55
N ASP A 426 -32.92 -3.64 13.37
CA ASP A 426 -32.13 -4.84 13.12
C ASP A 426 -30.63 -4.54 12.91
N ILE A 427 -30.21 -3.28 13.13
CA ILE A 427 -28.80 -2.89 13.02
C ILE A 427 -27.98 -3.69 14.02
N ASN A 428 -26.98 -4.41 13.52
CA ASN A 428 -26.10 -5.25 14.32
C ASN A 428 -24.65 -5.12 13.84
N ILE A 429 -23.74 -5.11 14.81
CA ILE A 429 -22.28 -5.13 14.60
C ILE A 429 -21.80 -6.38 15.34
N ASP A 430 -21.35 -7.40 14.58
CA ASP A 430 -20.85 -8.66 15.12
C ASP A 430 -19.43 -8.53 15.70
#